data_f66f5f03fa46b7d2e486f6b4ebbcef8b
#
_entry.id   f66f5f03fa46b7d2e486f6b4ebbcef8b
#
_cell.length_a   1.000
_cell.length_b   1.000
_cell.length_c   1.000
_cell.angle_alpha   90.00
_cell.angle_beta   90.00
_cell.angle_gamma   90.00
#
_symmetry.space_group_name_H-M   'P 1'
#
loop_
_entity.id
_entity.type
_entity.pdbx_description
1 polymer ?
#
loop_
_entity_poly.entity_id
_entity_poly.type
_entity_poly.pdbx_seq_one_letter_code
_entity_poly.pdbx_strand_id
1 'polypeptide(L)'
;MNKTSKAFSPAGISSFFEICDRTADGKPIRNLEQVGARGGGFGIEKGVLTKVSVTEAEKNSVKVTINGKSLPEAGTTKTVVQMLINKVSGTYNVVVKHRVDIPIGAGFGSSAAGALTTALALSKALGLDLTCNQIGSCLL
;
A
#
# COMPACT_ATOMS: atom_id res chain seq x y z
N MET A 1 -19.22 -15.23 -0.27
CA MET A 1 -19.78 -13.88 -0.01
C MET A 1 -18.88 -12.83 -0.63
N ASN A 2 -19.38 -11.88 -1.38
CA ASN A 2 -18.55 -10.83 -2.00
C ASN A 2 -18.45 -9.63 -1.04
N LYS A 3 -17.27 -9.34 -0.53
CA LYS A 3 -17.01 -8.19 0.34
C LYS A 3 -16.24 -7.12 -0.43
N THR A 4 -16.70 -5.89 -0.36
CA THR A 4 -16.08 -4.77 -1.07
C THR A 4 -15.79 -3.64 -0.11
N SER A 5 -14.61 -3.02 -0.23
CA SER A 5 -14.20 -1.85 0.53
C SER A 5 -13.43 -0.87 -0.34
N LYS A 6 -13.35 0.38 0.11
CA LYS A 6 -12.61 1.46 -0.55
C LYS A 6 -11.76 2.21 0.46
N ALA A 7 -10.61 2.69 0.00
CA ALA A 7 -9.76 3.61 0.74
C ALA A 7 -9.14 4.64 -0.20
N PHE A 8 -8.89 5.83 0.31
CA PHE A 8 -8.24 6.92 -0.40
C PHE A 8 -6.99 7.37 0.36
N SER A 9 -5.93 7.66 -0.36
CA SER A 9 -4.75 8.35 0.16
C SER A 9 -4.42 9.54 -0.73
N PRO A 10 -4.26 10.74 -0.16
CA PRO A 10 -3.74 11.87 -0.91
C PRO A 10 -2.32 11.57 -1.37
N ALA A 11 -1.89 12.22 -2.44
CA ALA A 11 -0.50 12.26 -2.85
C ALA A 11 0.26 13.33 -2.06
N GLY A 12 1.58 13.30 -2.13
CA GLY A 12 2.44 14.24 -1.44
C GLY A 12 3.58 14.71 -2.33
N ILE A 13 4.07 15.90 -2.02
CA ILE A 13 5.27 16.49 -2.62
C ILE A 13 6.26 16.72 -1.49
N SER A 14 7.40 16.01 -1.53
CA SER A 14 8.51 16.26 -0.61
C SER A 14 9.25 17.51 -1.03
N SER A 15 9.41 18.46 -0.13
CA SER A 15 10.17 19.69 -0.37
C SER A 15 11.64 19.51 -0.06
N PHE A 16 11.94 18.83 1.04
CA PHE A 16 13.28 18.47 1.47
C PHE A 16 13.23 17.23 2.36
N PHE A 17 14.29 16.44 2.34
CA PHE A 17 14.44 15.32 3.25
C PHE A 17 15.91 14.96 3.46
N GLU A 18 16.19 14.35 4.59
CA GLU A 18 17.48 13.78 4.97
C GLU A 18 17.30 12.30 5.24
N ILE A 19 18.18 11.47 4.69
CA ILE A 19 18.18 10.03 4.98
C ILE A 19 18.92 9.82 6.30
N CYS A 20 18.27 9.19 7.27
CA CYS A 20 18.83 8.86 8.57
C CYS A 20 19.25 7.39 8.59
N ASP A 21 20.33 7.07 7.89
CA ASP A 21 20.91 5.73 7.77
C ASP A 21 22.21 5.54 8.56
N ARG A 22 22.59 6.57 9.36
CA ARG A 22 23.81 6.58 10.15
C ARG A 22 23.55 6.95 11.60
N THR A 23 24.37 6.40 12.47
CA THR A 23 24.42 6.77 13.89
C THR A 23 25.09 8.14 14.09
N ALA A 24 24.99 8.71 15.28
CA ALA A 24 25.59 10.02 15.60
C ALA A 24 27.10 10.08 15.39
N ASP A 25 27.80 8.95 15.49
CA ASP A 25 29.24 8.80 15.21
C ASP A 25 29.53 8.44 13.73
N GLY A 26 28.53 8.54 12.84
CA GLY A 26 28.70 8.41 11.40
C GLY A 26 28.73 6.98 10.87
N LYS A 27 28.52 5.96 11.70
CA LYS A 27 28.51 4.55 11.26
C LYS A 27 27.18 4.18 10.62
N PRO A 28 27.20 3.32 9.57
CA PRO A 28 25.96 2.85 8.96
C PRO A 28 25.09 2.07 9.95
N ILE A 29 23.80 2.36 9.96
CA ILE A 29 22.79 1.59 10.71
C ILE A 29 22.50 0.31 9.93
N ARG A 30 22.77 -0.84 10.54
CA ARG A 30 22.55 -2.15 9.91
C ARG A 30 21.14 -2.69 10.09
N ASN A 31 20.43 -2.26 11.14
CA ASN A 31 19.05 -2.64 11.36
C ASN A 31 18.14 -1.72 10.55
N LEU A 32 17.53 -2.24 9.50
CA LEU A 32 16.65 -1.48 8.60
C LEU A 32 15.43 -0.88 9.30
N GLU A 33 14.97 -1.45 10.42
CA GLU A 33 13.89 -0.88 11.24
C GLU A 33 14.26 0.43 11.93
N GLN A 34 15.56 0.71 12.04
CA GLN A 34 16.10 1.93 12.64
C GLN A 34 16.51 2.97 11.58
N VAL A 35 16.49 2.59 10.30
CA VAL A 35 16.71 3.53 9.20
C VAL A 35 15.43 4.30 8.93
N GLY A 36 15.54 5.59 8.72
CA GLY A 36 14.40 6.45 8.45
C GLY A 36 14.77 7.66 7.62
N ALA A 37 13.87 8.59 7.53
CA ALA A 37 14.10 9.89 6.91
C ALA A 37 13.46 10.99 7.75
N ARG A 38 14.06 12.17 7.71
CA ARG A 38 13.49 13.41 8.25
C ARG A 38 13.25 14.36 7.11
N GLY A 39 12.19 15.12 7.19
CA GLY A 39 11.93 16.10 6.16
C GLY A 39 10.56 16.73 6.28
N GLY A 40 10.22 17.49 5.28
CA GLY A 40 8.94 18.16 5.17
C GLY A 40 8.45 18.20 3.74
N GLY A 41 7.16 18.32 3.62
CA GLY A 41 6.47 18.39 2.36
C GLY A 41 5.01 18.76 2.59
N PHE A 42 4.21 18.66 1.57
CA PHE A 42 2.79 18.93 1.65
C PHE A 42 1.98 17.91 0.85
N GLY A 43 0.81 17.59 1.37
CA GLY A 43 -0.18 16.78 0.68
C GLY A 43 -0.96 17.60 -0.35
N ILE A 44 -1.41 16.93 -1.39
CA ILE A 44 -2.32 17.51 -2.39
C ILE A 44 -3.64 16.75 -2.37
N GLU A 45 -4.74 17.41 -2.80
CA GLU A 45 -6.08 16.82 -2.74
C GLU A 45 -6.25 15.59 -3.66
N LYS A 46 -5.48 15.52 -4.73
CA LYS A 46 -5.47 14.37 -5.65
C LYS A 46 -4.58 13.26 -5.11
N GLY A 47 -4.90 12.02 -5.47
CA GLY A 47 -4.16 10.88 -4.96
C GLY A 47 -4.60 9.57 -5.58
N VAL A 48 -4.66 8.54 -4.76
CA VAL A 48 -5.04 7.17 -5.16
C VAL A 48 -6.28 6.73 -4.39
N LEU A 49 -7.34 6.42 -5.13
CA LEU A 49 -8.52 5.72 -4.63
C LEU A 49 -8.43 4.25 -5.01
N THR A 50 -8.46 3.38 -4.02
CA THR A 50 -8.44 1.93 -4.23
C THR A 50 -9.77 1.32 -3.83
N LYS A 51 -10.34 0.52 -4.72
CA LYS A 51 -11.47 -0.37 -4.44
C LYS A 51 -10.97 -1.80 -4.44
N VAL A 52 -11.22 -2.52 -3.35
CA VAL A 52 -10.91 -3.95 -3.21
C VAL A 52 -12.20 -4.73 -3.14
N SER A 53 -12.27 -5.83 -3.89
CA SER A 53 -13.36 -6.82 -3.81
C SER A 53 -12.74 -8.18 -3.49
N VAL A 54 -13.30 -8.86 -2.50
CA VAL A 54 -12.84 -10.17 -2.01
C VAL A 54 -13.99 -11.17 -2.12
N THR A 55 -13.70 -12.29 -2.74
CA THR A 55 -14.64 -13.40 -2.87
C THR A 55 -13.94 -14.70 -2.48
N GLU A 56 -14.58 -15.56 -1.71
CA GLU A 56 -14.08 -16.90 -1.41
C GLU A 56 -13.90 -17.69 -2.72
N ALA A 57 -12.82 -18.45 -2.80
CA ALA A 57 -12.42 -19.19 -3.99
C ALA A 57 -11.69 -20.49 -3.61
N GLU A 58 -11.53 -21.40 -4.57
CA GLU A 58 -10.77 -22.64 -4.35
C GLU A 58 -9.24 -22.38 -4.30
N LYS A 59 -8.80 -21.30 -4.96
CA LYS A 59 -7.39 -20.87 -5.02
C LYS A 59 -7.26 -19.38 -4.79
N ASN A 60 -6.17 -18.99 -4.16
CA ASN A 60 -5.80 -17.57 -4.08
C ASN A 60 -5.51 -17.00 -5.46
N SER A 61 -6.13 -15.90 -5.79
CA SER A 61 -5.84 -15.15 -7.01
C SER A 61 -5.92 -13.65 -6.77
N VAL A 62 -5.08 -12.90 -7.45
CA VAL A 62 -5.01 -11.44 -7.34
C VAL A 62 -5.02 -10.82 -8.71
N LYS A 63 -5.99 -9.95 -8.95
CA LYS A 63 -6.07 -9.14 -10.16
C LYS A 63 -5.96 -7.68 -9.80
N VAL A 64 -5.04 -6.97 -10.45
CA VAL A 64 -4.82 -5.53 -10.23
C VAL A 64 -5.09 -4.77 -11.51
N THR A 65 -5.81 -3.66 -11.39
CA THR A 65 -6.02 -2.71 -12.47
C THR A 65 -5.69 -1.30 -12.01
N ILE A 66 -5.11 -0.49 -12.88
CA ILE A 66 -4.87 0.93 -12.67
C ILE A 66 -5.55 1.71 -13.80
N ASN A 67 -6.45 2.62 -13.43
CA ASN A 67 -7.25 3.42 -14.38
C ASN A 67 -7.89 2.56 -15.48
N GLY A 68 -8.42 1.39 -15.09
CA GLY A 68 -9.09 0.43 -15.98
C GLY A 68 -8.16 -0.49 -16.77
N LYS A 69 -6.85 -0.26 -16.76
CA LYS A 69 -5.88 -1.13 -17.44
C LYS A 69 -5.36 -2.20 -16.50
N SER A 70 -5.33 -3.44 -16.97
CA SER A 70 -4.76 -4.56 -16.21
C SER A 70 -3.24 -4.37 -16.05
N LEU A 71 -2.75 -4.54 -14.83
CA LEU A 71 -1.33 -4.45 -14.51
C LEU A 71 -0.86 -5.74 -13.82
N PRO A 72 -0.48 -6.77 -14.58
CA PRO A 72 0.01 -8.03 -14.02
C PRO A 72 1.27 -7.86 -13.16
N GLU A 73 2.07 -6.85 -13.45
CA GLU A 73 3.36 -6.54 -12.82
C GLU A 73 3.25 -5.63 -11.58
N ALA A 74 2.05 -5.43 -11.01
CA ALA A 74 1.85 -4.61 -9.81
C ALA A 74 2.42 -5.31 -8.55
N GLY A 75 3.74 -5.43 -8.48
CA GLY A 75 4.47 -6.17 -7.44
C GLY A 75 4.12 -5.70 -6.03
N THR A 76 4.22 -4.41 -5.77
CA THR A 76 3.92 -3.82 -4.45
C THR A 76 2.50 -4.13 -3.98
N THR A 77 1.50 -3.91 -4.84
CA THR A 77 0.09 -4.22 -4.50
C THR A 77 -0.12 -5.71 -4.24
N LYS A 78 0.48 -6.59 -5.06
CA LYS A 78 0.37 -8.03 -4.88
C LYS A 78 1.02 -8.51 -3.58
N THR A 79 2.19 -7.97 -3.24
CA THR A 79 2.87 -8.28 -1.98
C THR A 79 2.00 -7.92 -0.78
N VAL A 80 1.42 -6.73 -0.75
CA VAL A 80 0.50 -6.30 0.32
C VAL A 80 -0.71 -7.22 0.41
N VAL A 81 -1.32 -7.58 -0.72
CA VAL A 81 -2.45 -8.52 -0.74
C VAL A 81 -2.05 -9.87 -0.16
N GLN A 82 -0.91 -10.42 -0.59
CA GLN A 82 -0.43 -11.72 -0.12
C GLN A 82 -0.15 -11.72 1.39
N MET A 83 0.47 -10.66 1.92
CA MET A 83 0.73 -10.51 3.35
C MET A 83 -0.56 -10.49 4.19
N LEU A 84 -1.62 -9.88 3.67
CA LEU A 84 -2.88 -9.76 4.40
C LEU A 84 -3.73 -11.02 4.30
N ILE A 85 -3.81 -11.68 3.13
CA ILE A 85 -4.54 -12.94 3.02
C ILE A 85 -3.89 -14.07 3.81
N ASN A 86 -2.57 -14.02 4.03
CA ASN A 86 -1.90 -14.97 4.91
C ASN A 86 -2.25 -14.82 6.40
N LYS A 87 -2.92 -13.73 6.79
CA LYS A 87 -3.39 -13.50 8.17
C LYS A 87 -4.80 -14.03 8.43
N VAL A 88 -5.48 -14.53 7.41
CA VAL A 88 -6.83 -15.09 7.51
C VAL A 88 -6.85 -16.53 7.04
N SER A 89 -7.78 -17.30 7.58
CA SER A 89 -8.03 -18.66 7.10
C SER A 89 -8.89 -18.62 5.83
N GLY A 90 -8.59 -19.51 4.89
CA GLY A 90 -9.31 -19.62 3.63
C GLY A 90 -8.54 -19.11 2.42
N THR A 91 -9.16 -19.25 1.27
CA THR A 91 -8.61 -18.86 -0.03
C THR A 91 -9.56 -17.88 -0.72
N TYR A 92 -8.99 -16.88 -1.36
CA TYR A 92 -9.73 -15.72 -1.86
C TYR A 92 -9.31 -15.32 -3.27
N ASN A 93 -10.30 -14.92 -4.05
CA ASN A 93 -10.08 -14.13 -5.25
C ASN A 93 -10.16 -12.64 -4.85
N VAL A 94 -9.06 -11.92 -5.01
CA VAL A 94 -8.93 -10.50 -4.66
C VAL A 94 -8.80 -9.68 -5.93
N VAL A 95 -9.70 -8.74 -6.11
CA VAL A 95 -9.66 -7.79 -7.23
C VAL A 95 -9.37 -6.40 -6.67
N VAL A 96 -8.24 -5.83 -7.06
CA VAL A 96 -7.81 -4.48 -6.67
C VAL A 96 -7.92 -3.55 -7.87
N LYS A 97 -8.68 -2.47 -7.71
CA LYS A 97 -8.85 -1.44 -8.73
C LYS A 97 -8.37 -0.11 -8.18
N HIS A 98 -7.27 0.39 -8.72
CA HIS A 98 -6.75 1.72 -8.41
C HIS A 98 -7.28 2.74 -9.43
N ARG A 99 -7.77 3.88 -8.91
CA ARG A 99 -7.92 5.11 -9.65
C ARG A 99 -6.83 6.06 -9.16
N VAL A 100 -5.94 6.41 -10.06
CA VAL A 100 -4.77 7.26 -9.79
C VAL A 100 -4.97 8.57 -10.53
N ASP A 101 -5.16 9.66 -9.79
CA ASP A 101 -5.45 11.00 -10.32
C ASP A 101 -4.19 11.90 -10.31
N ILE A 102 -3.00 11.28 -10.28
CA ILE A 102 -1.68 11.93 -10.26
C ILE A 102 -0.74 11.23 -11.25
N PRO A 103 0.33 11.89 -11.71
CA PRO A 103 1.34 11.26 -12.56
C PRO A 103 2.02 10.10 -11.82
N ILE A 104 2.05 8.93 -12.46
CA ILE A 104 2.70 7.73 -11.91
C ILE A 104 4.20 7.80 -12.20
N GLY A 105 5.03 7.49 -11.21
CA GLY A 105 6.49 7.49 -11.36
C GLY A 105 7.13 8.88 -11.35
N ALA A 106 6.37 9.94 -11.04
CA ALA A 106 6.85 11.32 -11.06
C ALA A 106 7.13 11.90 -9.65
N GLY A 107 7.34 11.03 -8.64
CA GLY A 107 7.71 11.48 -7.29
C GLY A 107 6.56 11.91 -6.39
N PHE A 108 5.30 11.70 -6.79
CA PHE A 108 4.12 12.04 -5.99
C PHE A 108 3.70 10.96 -4.97
N GLY A 109 4.50 9.91 -4.79
CA GLY A 109 4.21 8.84 -3.85
C GLY A 109 3.07 7.90 -4.28
N SER A 110 2.77 7.80 -5.58
CA SER A 110 1.66 6.99 -6.10
C SER A 110 1.76 5.51 -5.70
N SER A 111 2.96 4.94 -5.67
CA SER A 111 3.17 3.54 -5.28
C SER A 111 2.88 3.31 -3.80
N ALA A 112 3.39 4.18 -2.92
CA ALA A 112 3.13 4.12 -1.48
C ALA A 112 1.64 4.34 -1.16
N ALA A 113 1.00 5.31 -1.82
CA ALA A 113 -0.43 5.57 -1.70
C ALA A 113 -1.27 4.36 -2.15
N GLY A 114 -0.88 3.71 -3.25
CA GLY A 114 -1.53 2.48 -3.74
C GLY A 114 -1.40 1.31 -2.78
N ALA A 115 -0.21 1.13 -2.20
CA ALA A 115 0.04 0.10 -1.20
C ALA A 115 -0.78 0.35 0.08
N LEU A 116 -0.75 1.58 0.61
CA LEU A 116 -1.50 1.96 1.81
C LEU A 116 -3.01 1.78 1.63
N THR A 117 -3.56 2.29 0.53
CA THR A 117 -5.00 2.16 0.26
C THR A 117 -5.43 0.72 0.00
N THR A 118 -4.55 -0.12 -0.56
CA THR A 118 -4.78 -1.56 -0.67
C THR A 118 -4.84 -2.21 0.71
N ALA A 119 -3.87 -1.92 1.56
CA ALA A 119 -3.82 -2.48 2.91
C ALA A 119 -5.06 -2.09 3.74
N LEU A 120 -5.45 -0.82 3.71
CA LEU A 120 -6.64 -0.32 4.40
C LEU A 120 -7.94 -0.96 3.88
N ALA A 121 -8.13 -0.96 2.55
CA ALA A 121 -9.34 -1.48 1.95
C ALA A 121 -9.46 -3.01 2.11
N LEU A 122 -8.35 -3.74 1.93
CA LEU A 122 -8.34 -5.18 2.04
C LEU A 122 -8.53 -5.65 3.50
N SER A 123 -7.86 -5.00 4.46
CA SER A 123 -8.05 -5.31 5.89
C SER A 123 -9.52 -5.16 6.28
N LYS A 124 -10.17 -4.09 5.86
CA LYS A 124 -11.60 -3.88 6.11
C LYS A 124 -12.47 -4.93 5.41
N ALA A 125 -12.17 -5.28 4.16
CA ALA A 125 -12.93 -6.30 3.42
C ALA A 125 -12.79 -7.70 4.03
N LEU A 126 -11.60 -8.03 4.58
CA LEU A 126 -11.33 -9.29 5.27
C LEU A 126 -11.84 -9.31 6.71
N GLY A 127 -12.25 -8.17 7.27
CA GLY A 127 -12.66 -8.05 8.68
C GLY A 127 -11.49 -8.12 9.64
N LEU A 128 -10.29 -7.73 9.21
CA LEU A 128 -9.10 -7.65 10.05
C LEU A 128 -9.14 -6.34 10.85
N ASP A 129 -9.02 -6.45 12.17
CA ASP A 129 -8.91 -5.31 13.07
C ASP A 129 -7.42 -4.97 13.28
N LEU A 130 -6.84 -4.31 12.28
CA LEU A 130 -5.44 -3.90 12.30
C LEU A 130 -5.30 -2.43 12.69
N THR A 131 -4.38 -2.15 13.59
CA THR A 131 -3.98 -0.78 13.94
C THR A 131 -3.22 -0.12 12.78
N CYS A 132 -3.16 1.22 12.76
CA CYS A 132 -2.38 1.95 11.77
C CYS A 132 -0.90 1.52 11.72
N ASN A 133 -0.30 1.22 12.88
CA ASN A 133 1.09 0.75 12.95
C ASN A 133 1.24 -0.64 12.30
N GLN A 134 0.29 -1.55 12.52
CA GLN A 134 0.32 -2.88 11.90
C GLN A 134 0.12 -2.80 10.38
N ILE A 135 -0.73 -1.88 9.92
CA ILE A 135 -0.89 -1.60 8.49
C ILE A 135 0.40 -1.00 7.93
N GLY A 136 1.03 -0.05 8.63
CA GLY A 136 2.31 0.53 8.25
C GLY A 136 3.41 -0.53 8.11
N SER A 137 3.50 -1.48 9.04
CA SER A 137 4.47 -2.58 8.99
C SER A 137 4.28 -3.53 7.80
N CYS A 138 3.10 -3.57 7.19
CA CYS A 138 2.87 -4.31 5.94
C CYS A 138 3.42 -3.58 4.70
N LEU A 139 3.93 -2.35 4.85
CA LEU A 139 4.38 -1.49 3.75
C LEU A 139 5.90 -1.31 3.72
N LEU A 140 6.60 -1.76 4.76
CA LEU A 140 8.06 -1.76 4.89
C LEU A 140 8.67 -3.06 4.36
#